data_378213957122b4858639dd0b24cb5c0a
#
_entry.id   378213957122b4858639dd0b24cb5c0a
#
_cell.length_a   1.000
_cell.length_b   1.000
_cell.length_c   1.000
_cell.angle_alpha   90.00
_cell.angle_beta   90.00
_cell.angle_gamma   90.00
#
_symmetry.space_group_name_H-M   'P 1'
#
loop_
_entity.id
_entity.type
_entity.pdbx_description
1 polymer ?
#
loop_
_entity_poly.entity_id
_entity_poly.type
_entity_poly.pdbx_seq_one_letter_code
_entity_poly.pdbx_strand_id
1 'polypeptide(L)'
;MTSPETGSLRVNGATLHYEVRGRGPLLLLIPGGTGGASSFDDVADDLAAEYTVATYDPRGMSRSVLDDPEAEQRVSEHADDAFSILELLSPGEPARVFGASSGAIVAVHLLTARPERVTRVVAHEPPLVEVLPDVLEHRTLLARVDETFRAQGLMPAMAVFAEGLQKGGETTEPKAGTRPAPQPAARAEQSAANLPYFVGRIVPRFMAYAPDVPRLAEMSDRLVLAGGEDSRGELPYRPAAFLAERLGVELRHFPGGHVGLTTHPVEFGACLREALRT
;
A
#
# COMPACT_ATOMS: atom_id res chain seq x y z
N MET A 1 9.26 -23.99 3.13
CA MET A 1 9.37 -22.63 2.58
C MET A 1 10.52 -22.62 1.61
N THR A 2 10.27 -22.35 0.34
CA THR A 2 11.33 -22.15 -0.66
C THR A 2 11.74 -20.67 -0.61
N SER A 3 13.03 -20.39 -0.58
CA SER A 3 13.51 -18.99 -0.67
C SER A 3 13.00 -18.36 -1.97
N PRO A 4 12.62 -17.08 -1.94
CA PRO A 4 12.19 -16.40 -3.16
C PRO A 4 13.34 -16.30 -4.18
N GLU A 5 13.01 -16.30 -5.45
CA GLU A 5 13.92 -15.83 -6.48
C GLU A 5 14.01 -14.31 -6.40
N THR A 6 15.20 -13.77 -6.36
CA THR A 6 15.42 -12.32 -6.21
C THR A 6 16.05 -11.73 -7.45
N GLY A 7 15.71 -10.49 -7.76
CA GLY A 7 16.29 -9.78 -8.88
C GLY A 7 16.34 -8.27 -8.67
N SER A 8 16.96 -7.60 -9.63
CA SER A 8 17.00 -6.14 -9.70
C SER A 8 16.48 -5.69 -11.06
N LEU A 9 15.67 -4.64 -11.06
CA LEU A 9 15.11 -4.05 -12.28
C LEU A 9 15.50 -2.59 -12.37
N ARG A 10 16.16 -2.22 -13.46
CA ARG A 10 16.41 -0.82 -13.75
C ARG A 10 15.14 -0.17 -14.30
N VAL A 11 14.71 0.91 -13.66
CA VAL A 11 13.58 1.75 -14.08
C VAL A 11 14.02 3.20 -14.22
N ASN A 12 13.13 4.09 -14.63
CA ASN A 12 13.44 5.51 -14.72
C ASN A 12 13.76 6.08 -13.31
N GLY A 13 14.99 6.54 -13.12
CA GLY A 13 15.44 7.20 -11.88
C GLY A 13 15.71 6.28 -10.69
N ALA A 14 15.61 4.94 -10.86
CA ALA A 14 15.84 4.00 -9.76
C ALA A 14 16.27 2.61 -10.23
N THR A 15 16.82 1.83 -9.29
CA THR A 15 16.99 0.37 -9.43
C THR A 15 16.16 -0.30 -8.33
N LEU A 16 15.17 -1.09 -8.73
CA LEU A 16 14.26 -1.78 -7.83
C LEU A 16 14.78 -3.17 -7.49
N HIS A 17 14.67 -3.56 -6.24
CA HIS A 17 14.79 -4.95 -5.81
C HIS A 17 13.42 -5.61 -5.81
N TYR A 18 13.31 -6.82 -6.37
CA TYR A 18 12.08 -7.60 -6.36
C TYR A 18 12.33 -9.06 -5.98
N GLU A 19 11.27 -9.73 -5.55
CA GLU A 19 11.25 -11.14 -5.17
C GLU A 19 10.06 -11.83 -5.84
N VAL A 20 10.27 -13.09 -6.26
CA VAL A 20 9.24 -13.89 -6.93
C VAL A 20 9.13 -15.26 -6.25
N ARG A 21 7.90 -15.71 -6.04
CA ARG A 21 7.57 -17.03 -5.48
C ARG A 21 6.45 -17.69 -6.25
N GLY A 22 6.45 -19.02 -6.29
CA GLY A 22 5.37 -19.80 -6.88
C GLY A 22 5.32 -19.81 -8.40
N ARG A 23 4.24 -20.38 -8.93
CA ARG A 23 3.96 -20.46 -10.37
C ARG A 23 2.46 -20.35 -10.60
N GLY A 24 2.05 -19.61 -11.62
CA GLY A 24 0.66 -19.39 -11.99
C GLY A 24 0.44 -18.00 -12.57
N PRO A 25 -0.79 -17.49 -12.63
CA PRO A 25 -1.08 -16.12 -13.02
C PRO A 25 -0.32 -15.14 -12.13
N LEU A 26 0.16 -14.00 -12.68
CA LEU A 26 0.91 -13.03 -11.92
C LEU A 26 0.03 -12.29 -10.90
N LEU A 27 0.52 -12.23 -9.66
CA LEU A 27 -0.01 -11.42 -8.57
C LEU A 27 1.10 -10.51 -8.05
N LEU A 28 0.93 -9.20 -8.21
CA LEU A 28 1.84 -8.20 -7.67
C LEU A 28 1.32 -7.69 -6.32
N LEU A 29 2.17 -7.73 -5.28
CA LEU A 29 1.89 -7.18 -3.96
C LEU A 29 2.69 -5.89 -3.75
N ILE A 30 2.00 -4.76 -3.55
CA ILE A 30 2.58 -3.43 -3.39
C ILE A 30 2.53 -3.04 -1.91
N PRO A 31 3.69 -2.90 -1.24
CA PRO A 31 3.73 -2.60 0.19
C PRO A 31 3.34 -1.15 0.48
N GLY A 32 2.84 -0.93 1.69
CA GLY A 32 2.55 0.38 2.24
C GLY A 32 3.51 0.80 3.35
N GLY A 33 3.41 2.05 3.74
CA GLY A 33 4.17 2.60 4.85
C GLY A 33 5.68 2.51 4.61
N THR A 34 6.37 1.97 5.59
CA THR A 34 7.82 1.72 5.57
C THR A 34 8.17 0.32 5.05
N GLY A 35 7.19 -0.40 4.49
CA GLY A 35 7.33 -1.77 4.04
C GLY A 35 8.14 -1.94 2.77
N GLY A 36 8.58 -3.16 2.54
CA GLY A 36 9.23 -3.64 1.32
C GLY A 36 8.72 -5.04 0.96
N ALA A 37 9.44 -5.76 0.11
CA ALA A 37 9.08 -7.11 -0.32
C ALA A 37 8.80 -8.05 0.86
N SER A 38 9.62 -7.99 1.90
CA SER A 38 9.50 -8.82 3.11
C SER A 38 8.23 -8.57 3.94
N SER A 39 7.48 -7.49 3.68
CA SER A 39 6.22 -7.23 4.37
C SER A 39 5.16 -8.29 4.11
N PHE A 40 5.32 -9.06 3.06
CA PHE A 40 4.37 -10.08 2.63
C PHE A 40 4.80 -11.51 2.92
N ASP A 41 5.96 -11.73 3.57
CA ASP A 41 6.48 -13.08 3.80
C ASP A 41 5.48 -14.02 4.47
N ASP A 42 4.68 -13.48 5.40
CA ASP A 42 3.72 -14.26 6.18
C ASP A 42 2.48 -14.73 5.37
N VAL A 43 2.25 -14.16 4.16
CA VAL A 43 1.12 -14.52 3.28
C VAL A 43 1.57 -14.98 1.89
N ALA A 44 2.78 -14.61 1.47
CA ALA A 44 3.24 -14.84 0.10
C ALA A 44 3.41 -16.32 -0.24
N ASP A 45 3.88 -17.14 0.69
CA ASP A 45 4.07 -18.59 0.47
C ASP A 45 2.72 -19.32 0.26
N ASP A 46 1.68 -18.89 0.98
CA ASP A 46 0.33 -19.44 0.83
C ASP A 46 -0.30 -19.02 -0.52
N LEU A 47 -0.15 -17.75 -0.92
CA LEU A 47 -0.59 -17.25 -2.22
C LEU A 47 0.19 -17.88 -3.39
N ALA A 48 1.46 -18.21 -3.18
CA ALA A 48 2.34 -18.83 -4.16
C ALA A 48 1.91 -20.26 -4.56
N ALA A 49 0.98 -20.86 -3.83
CA ALA A 49 0.36 -22.14 -4.23
C ALA A 49 -0.52 -22.00 -5.50
N GLU A 50 -1.02 -20.79 -5.79
CA GLU A 50 -1.95 -20.54 -6.90
C GLU A 50 -1.41 -19.49 -7.89
N TYR A 51 -0.47 -18.63 -7.45
CA TYR A 51 0.02 -17.48 -8.20
C TYR A 51 1.55 -17.50 -8.36
N THR A 52 2.03 -16.86 -9.40
CA THR A 52 3.37 -16.28 -9.39
C THR A 52 3.26 -14.98 -8.58
N VAL A 53 3.72 -15.00 -7.33
CA VAL A 53 3.64 -13.85 -6.42
C VAL A 53 4.91 -13.03 -6.58
N ALA A 54 4.76 -11.78 -7.00
CA ALA A 54 5.82 -10.78 -7.07
C ALA A 54 5.67 -9.76 -5.93
N THR A 55 6.75 -9.50 -5.23
CA THR A 55 6.88 -8.44 -4.23
C THR A 55 8.10 -7.60 -4.54
N TYR A 56 8.16 -6.36 -4.08
CA TYR A 56 9.32 -5.50 -4.33
C TYR A 56 9.51 -4.46 -3.22
N ASP A 57 10.70 -3.93 -3.14
CA ASP A 57 10.99 -2.76 -2.33
C ASP A 57 10.65 -1.51 -3.14
N PRO A 58 9.78 -0.59 -2.69
CA PRO A 58 9.51 0.65 -3.41
C PRO A 58 10.78 1.48 -3.62
N ARG A 59 10.82 2.27 -4.69
CA ARG A 59 11.95 3.17 -4.98
C ARG A 59 12.34 4.01 -3.76
N GLY A 60 13.63 4.09 -3.46
CA GLY A 60 14.18 4.82 -2.32
C GLY A 60 14.02 4.13 -0.97
N MET A 61 13.46 2.91 -0.94
CA MET A 61 13.27 2.13 0.30
C MET A 61 14.05 0.83 0.26
N SER A 62 14.53 0.40 1.44
CA SER A 62 15.22 -0.88 1.66
C SER A 62 16.36 -1.12 0.67
N ARG A 63 16.22 -2.08 -0.24
CA ARG A 63 17.23 -2.47 -1.23
C ARG A 63 17.07 -1.76 -2.58
N SER A 64 15.99 -0.99 -2.77
CA SER A 64 15.76 -0.21 -3.98
C SER A 64 16.38 1.17 -3.89
N VAL A 65 17.24 1.50 -4.85
CA VAL A 65 18.09 2.69 -4.81
C VAL A 65 17.61 3.72 -5.82
N LEU A 66 17.50 4.99 -5.39
CA LEU A 66 17.28 6.13 -6.29
C LEU A 66 18.60 6.60 -6.89
N ASP A 67 18.56 7.11 -8.13
CA ASP A 67 19.70 7.79 -8.75
C ASP A 67 19.95 9.14 -8.07
N ASP A 68 18.88 9.84 -7.75
CA ASP A 68 18.89 11.08 -6.97
C ASP A 68 18.08 10.88 -5.68
N PRO A 69 18.74 10.77 -4.51
CA PRO A 69 18.06 10.62 -3.22
C PRO A 69 17.11 11.76 -2.85
N GLU A 70 17.29 12.95 -3.47
CA GLU A 70 16.44 14.12 -3.24
C GLU A 70 15.26 14.22 -4.21
N ALA A 71 15.14 13.31 -5.17
CA ALA A 71 14.06 13.31 -6.16
C ALA A 71 12.68 13.34 -5.48
N GLU A 72 11.81 14.20 -6.02
CA GLU A 72 10.40 14.22 -5.61
C GLU A 72 9.74 12.88 -5.89
N GLN A 73 8.88 12.44 -4.98
CA GLN A 73 8.16 11.17 -5.16
C GLN A 73 6.74 11.43 -5.64
N ARG A 74 6.31 10.68 -6.65
CA ARG A 74 4.99 10.79 -7.26
C ARG A 74 4.32 9.43 -7.37
N VAL A 75 3.02 9.38 -7.11
CA VAL A 75 2.22 8.14 -7.24
C VAL A 75 2.33 7.54 -8.64
N SER A 76 2.36 8.39 -9.69
CA SER A 76 2.52 7.95 -11.08
C SER A 76 3.85 7.22 -11.34
N GLU A 77 4.96 7.70 -10.77
CA GLU A 77 6.26 7.05 -10.92
C GLU A 77 6.32 5.69 -10.21
N HIS A 78 5.73 5.59 -9.01
CA HIS A 78 5.59 4.32 -8.31
C HIS A 78 4.66 3.34 -9.05
N ALA A 79 3.65 3.85 -9.74
CA ALA A 79 2.79 3.03 -10.60
C ALA A 79 3.51 2.57 -11.88
N ASP A 80 4.36 3.41 -12.48
CA ASP A 80 5.21 3.01 -13.59
C ASP A 80 6.28 1.98 -13.17
N ASP A 81 6.77 2.03 -11.93
CA ASP A 81 7.62 0.97 -11.35
C ASP A 81 6.86 -0.36 -11.25
N ALA A 82 5.67 -0.32 -10.66
CA ALA A 82 4.82 -1.50 -10.57
C ALA A 82 4.50 -2.08 -11.96
N PHE A 83 4.17 -1.23 -12.93
CA PHE A 83 3.97 -1.62 -14.32
C PHE A 83 5.23 -2.25 -14.92
N SER A 84 6.42 -1.71 -14.66
CA SER A 84 7.69 -2.26 -15.15
C SER A 84 7.97 -3.66 -14.60
N ILE A 85 7.56 -3.95 -13.37
CA ILE A 85 7.62 -5.31 -12.79
C ILE A 85 6.63 -6.24 -13.49
N LEU A 86 5.40 -5.77 -13.80
CA LEU A 86 4.44 -6.56 -14.58
C LEU A 86 5.00 -6.90 -15.97
N GLU A 87 5.61 -5.93 -16.65
CA GLU A 87 6.22 -6.14 -17.97
C GLU A 87 7.39 -7.12 -17.92
N LEU A 88 8.22 -7.06 -16.88
CA LEU A 88 9.34 -7.98 -16.71
C LEU A 88 8.89 -9.43 -16.50
N LEU A 89 7.89 -9.63 -15.65
CA LEU A 89 7.52 -10.97 -15.17
C LEU A 89 6.39 -11.62 -15.99
N SER A 90 5.57 -10.84 -16.69
CA SER A 90 4.45 -11.31 -17.50
C SER A 90 4.20 -10.34 -18.67
N PRO A 91 5.10 -10.30 -19.67
CA PRO A 91 5.02 -9.34 -20.78
C PRO A 91 3.69 -9.43 -21.54
N GLY A 92 2.97 -8.31 -21.63
CA GLY A 92 1.72 -8.22 -22.37
C GLY A 92 0.49 -8.86 -21.69
N GLU A 93 0.69 -9.70 -20.68
CA GLU A 93 -0.42 -10.38 -20.00
C GLU A 93 -0.92 -9.58 -18.80
N PRO A 94 -2.23 -9.53 -18.56
CA PRO A 94 -2.78 -8.80 -17.42
C PRO A 94 -2.56 -9.57 -16.10
N ALA A 95 -2.37 -8.83 -15.00
CA ALA A 95 -2.08 -9.37 -13.69
C ALA A 95 -3.14 -8.96 -12.65
N ARG A 96 -3.10 -9.63 -11.51
CA ARG A 96 -3.78 -9.19 -10.29
C ARG A 96 -2.84 -8.36 -9.44
N VAL A 97 -3.41 -7.38 -8.73
CA VAL A 97 -2.62 -6.46 -7.89
C VAL A 97 -3.28 -6.34 -6.52
N PHE A 98 -2.48 -6.48 -5.49
CA PHE A 98 -2.85 -6.09 -4.14
C PHE A 98 -1.99 -4.91 -3.70
N GLY A 99 -2.59 -3.90 -3.09
CA GLY A 99 -1.88 -2.81 -2.46
C GLY A 99 -2.36 -2.57 -1.03
N ALA A 100 -1.43 -2.29 -0.13
CA ALA A 100 -1.73 -1.92 1.26
C ALA A 100 -1.39 -0.45 1.49
N SER A 101 -2.30 0.32 2.12
CA SER A 101 -2.04 1.72 2.53
C SER A 101 -1.52 2.59 1.36
N SER A 102 -0.33 3.19 1.46
CA SER A 102 0.28 3.93 0.35
C SER A 102 0.48 3.09 -0.92
N GLY A 103 0.74 1.78 -0.79
CA GLY A 103 0.77 0.86 -1.91
C GLY A 103 -0.60 0.64 -2.56
N ALA A 104 -1.69 0.77 -1.80
CA ALA A 104 -3.05 0.73 -2.34
C ALA A 104 -3.36 1.98 -3.18
N ILE A 105 -2.80 3.15 -2.83
CA ILE A 105 -2.88 4.36 -3.68
C ILE A 105 -2.22 4.09 -5.04
N VAL A 106 -1.03 3.46 -5.02
CA VAL A 106 -0.30 3.08 -6.24
C VAL A 106 -1.11 2.09 -7.08
N ALA A 107 -1.70 1.07 -6.45
CA ALA A 107 -2.52 0.07 -7.14
C ALA A 107 -3.77 0.69 -7.80
N VAL A 108 -4.44 1.62 -7.11
CA VAL A 108 -5.59 2.38 -7.66
C VAL A 108 -5.16 3.23 -8.85
N HIS A 109 -4.02 3.92 -8.78
CA HIS A 109 -3.49 4.68 -9.91
C HIS A 109 -3.12 3.75 -11.08
N LEU A 110 -2.45 2.64 -10.82
CA LEU A 110 -2.06 1.66 -11.84
C LEU A 110 -3.28 1.15 -12.62
N LEU A 111 -4.39 0.85 -11.93
CA LEU A 111 -5.64 0.43 -12.58
C LEU A 111 -6.16 1.46 -13.58
N THR A 112 -6.14 2.76 -13.22
CA THR A 112 -6.62 3.82 -14.10
C THR A 112 -5.65 4.15 -15.23
N ALA A 113 -4.35 4.04 -14.99
CA ALA A 113 -3.30 4.37 -15.95
C ALA A 113 -3.02 3.26 -16.96
N ARG A 114 -3.16 1.98 -16.55
CA ARG A 114 -2.85 0.78 -17.36
C ARG A 114 -3.95 -0.28 -17.23
N PRO A 115 -5.21 0.04 -17.56
CA PRO A 115 -6.34 -0.87 -17.33
C PRO A 115 -6.21 -2.19 -18.09
N GLU A 116 -5.53 -2.20 -19.24
CA GLU A 116 -5.27 -3.41 -20.05
C GLU A 116 -4.34 -4.41 -19.35
N ARG A 117 -3.56 -3.93 -18.38
CA ARG A 117 -2.57 -4.76 -17.67
C ARG A 117 -3.03 -5.25 -16.31
N VAL A 118 -4.23 -4.86 -15.89
CA VAL A 118 -4.74 -5.21 -14.56
C VAL A 118 -6.12 -5.85 -14.68
N THR A 119 -6.25 -7.10 -14.28
CA THR A 119 -7.54 -7.81 -14.23
C THR A 119 -8.30 -7.47 -12.97
N ARG A 120 -7.61 -7.28 -11.86
CA ARG A 120 -8.20 -6.99 -10.55
C ARG A 120 -7.22 -6.27 -9.64
N VAL A 121 -7.73 -5.28 -8.92
CA VAL A 121 -7.06 -4.62 -7.81
C VAL A 121 -7.80 -4.92 -6.51
N VAL A 122 -7.07 -5.30 -5.47
CA VAL A 122 -7.53 -5.26 -4.08
C VAL A 122 -6.77 -4.14 -3.38
N ALA A 123 -7.44 -3.06 -3.03
CA ALA A 123 -6.88 -1.88 -2.39
C ALA A 123 -7.28 -1.83 -0.91
N HIS A 124 -6.35 -2.23 -0.02
CA HIS A 124 -6.59 -2.24 1.43
C HIS A 124 -6.23 -0.89 2.04
N GLU A 125 -7.25 -0.19 2.50
CA GLU A 125 -7.16 1.11 3.20
C GLU A 125 -6.24 2.13 2.52
N PRO A 126 -6.48 2.48 1.23
CA PRO A 126 -5.75 3.56 0.58
C PRO A 126 -6.08 4.89 1.27
N PRO A 127 -5.11 5.61 1.88
CA PRO A 127 -5.40 6.85 2.59
C PRO A 127 -5.55 8.03 1.60
N LEU A 128 -6.51 7.93 0.70
CA LEU A 128 -6.85 8.89 -0.34
C LEU A 128 -7.68 10.03 0.24
N VAL A 129 -7.08 10.89 1.07
CA VAL A 129 -7.81 11.92 1.81
C VAL A 129 -8.48 12.98 0.92
N GLU A 130 -8.03 13.10 -0.32
CA GLU A 130 -8.60 14.03 -1.31
C GLU A 130 -10.04 13.69 -1.73
N VAL A 131 -10.51 12.46 -1.45
CA VAL A 131 -11.91 12.10 -1.75
C VAL A 131 -12.86 12.46 -0.61
N LEU A 132 -12.34 12.72 0.59
CA LEU A 132 -13.14 12.95 1.79
C LEU A 132 -13.78 14.34 1.82
N PRO A 133 -14.96 14.49 2.44
CA PRO A 133 -15.64 15.79 2.56
C PRO A 133 -14.86 16.81 3.42
N ASP A 134 -14.06 16.33 4.38
CA ASP A 134 -13.20 17.11 5.27
C ASP A 134 -11.76 17.27 4.75
N VAL A 135 -11.57 17.22 3.45
CA VAL A 135 -10.27 17.30 2.75
C VAL A 135 -9.40 18.48 3.19
N LEU A 136 -9.99 19.64 3.53
CA LEU A 136 -9.23 20.82 3.95
C LEU A 136 -8.49 20.61 5.27
N GLU A 137 -9.07 19.85 6.20
CA GLU A 137 -8.42 19.49 7.46
C GLU A 137 -7.22 18.57 7.19
N HIS A 138 -7.39 17.60 6.30
CA HIS A 138 -6.33 16.67 5.92
C HIS A 138 -5.19 17.37 5.17
N ARG A 139 -5.48 18.28 4.25
CA ARG A 139 -4.46 19.11 3.58
C ARG A 139 -3.66 19.94 4.60
N THR A 140 -4.35 20.50 5.61
CA THR A 140 -3.70 21.23 6.70
C THR A 140 -2.79 20.32 7.53
N LEU A 141 -3.25 19.11 7.85
CA LEU A 141 -2.44 18.10 8.55
C LEU A 141 -1.18 17.75 7.75
N LEU A 142 -1.33 17.43 6.46
CA LEU A 142 -0.20 17.04 5.59
C LEU A 142 0.82 18.17 5.44
N ALA A 143 0.36 19.42 5.30
CA ALA A 143 1.24 20.59 5.27
C ALA A 143 2.02 20.75 6.60
N ARG A 144 1.35 20.57 7.75
CA ARG A 144 2.01 20.60 9.07
C ARG A 144 3.03 19.48 9.22
N VAL A 145 2.75 18.27 8.74
CA VAL A 145 3.71 17.15 8.78
C VAL A 145 4.96 17.49 7.96
N ASP A 146 4.80 17.98 6.73
CA ASP A 146 5.89 18.34 5.82
C ASP A 146 6.74 19.51 6.41
N GLU A 147 6.08 20.56 6.90
CA GLU A 147 6.76 21.70 7.54
C GLU A 147 7.51 21.27 8.82
N THR A 148 6.86 20.46 9.67
CA THR A 148 7.48 19.99 10.91
C THR A 148 8.68 19.09 10.61
N PHE A 149 8.57 18.22 9.60
CA PHE A 149 9.67 17.36 9.18
C PHE A 149 10.89 18.18 8.73
N ARG A 150 10.67 19.21 7.92
CA ARG A 150 11.75 20.09 7.42
C ARG A 150 12.39 20.93 8.53
N ALA A 151 11.57 21.45 9.45
CA ALA A 151 12.04 22.36 10.49
C ALA A 151 12.60 21.66 11.73
N GLN A 152 12.06 20.51 12.12
CA GLN A 152 12.31 19.86 13.40
C GLN A 152 12.70 18.38 13.28
N GLY A 153 12.62 17.80 12.06
CA GLY A 153 13.00 16.43 11.80
C GLY A 153 11.90 15.39 12.06
N LEU A 154 12.32 14.12 12.07
CA LEU A 154 11.44 12.96 12.02
C LEU A 154 10.48 12.86 13.22
N MET A 155 11.01 12.90 14.45
CA MET A 155 10.20 12.56 15.64
C MET A 155 9.06 13.55 15.89
N PRO A 156 9.26 14.89 15.80
CA PRO A 156 8.15 15.84 15.86
C PRO A 156 7.11 15.65 14.74
N ALA A 157 7.56 15.40 13.50
CA ALA A 157 6.66 15.16 12.37
C ALA A 157 5.81 13.89 12.57
N MET A 158 6.41 12.83 13.10
CA MET A 158 5.70 11.61 13.48
C MET A 158 4.62 11.85 14.53
N ALA A 159 4.90 12.68 15.54
CA ALA A 159 3.91 13.03 16.56
C ALA A 159 2.71 13.78 15.95
N VAL A 160 2.97 14.75 15.05
CA VAL A 160 1.92 15.47 14.31
C VAL A 160 1.10 14.52 13.45
N PHE A 161 1.75 13.60 12.76
CA PHE A 161 1.07 12.62 11.89
C PHE A 161 0.21 11.64 12.70
N ALA A 162 0.74 11.10 13.79
CA ALA A 162 0.01 10.17 14.67
C ALA A 162 -1.22 10.84 15.31
N GLU A 163 -1.11 12.09 15.76
CA GLU A 163 -2.25 12.87 16.26
C GLU A 163 -3.34 13.02 15.20
N GLY A 164 -2.95 13.26 13.96
CA GLY A 164 -3.89 13.40 12.84
C GLY A 164 -4.62 12.12 12.49
N LEU A 165 -3.98 10.96 12.60
CA LEU A 165 -4.60 9.65 12.35
C LEU A 165 -5.68 9.31 13.39
N GLN A 166 -5.52 9.78 14.64
CA GLN A 166 -6.45 9.51 15.75
C GLN A 166 -7.70 10.39 15.72
N LYS A 167 -7.68 11.56 15.09
CA LYS A 167 -8.78 12.54 15.10
C LYS A 167 -10.05 12.10 14.34
N GLY A 168 -10.06 10.97 13.71
CA GLY A 168 -11.19 10.47 12.91
C GLY A 168 -12.04 9.38 13.55
N GLY A 169 -11.59 8.77 14.63
CA GLY A 169 -12.28 7.65 15.27
C GLY A 169 -12.74 7.98 16.69
N GLU A 170 -13.91 7.47 17.09
CA GLU A 170 -14.18 7.29 18.51
C GLU A 170 -13.01 6.48 19.08
N THR A 171 -12.44 6.96 20.20
CA THR A 171 -11.37 6.25 20.90
C THR A 171 -11.91 4.91 21.40
N THR A 172 -11.90 3.91 20.53
CA THR A 172 -12.03 2.53 20.98
C THR A 172 -10.70 2.18 21.65
N GLU A 173 -10.76 1.87 22.94
CA GLU A 173 -9.58 1.32 23.63
C GLU A 173 -9.00 0.20 22.76
N PRO A 174 -7.65 0.10 22.63
CA PRO A 174 -7.03 -0.97 21.87
C PRO A 174 -7.59 -2.29 22.39
N LYS A 175 -8.31 -3.03 21.54
CA LYS A 175 -8.81 -4.35 21.92
C LYS A 175 -7.63 -5.20 22.36
N ALA A 176 -7.68 -5.70 23.60
CA ALA A 176 -6.70 -6.61 24.15
C ALA A 176 -6.56 -7.82 23.19
N GLY A 177 -5.43 -7.95 22.51
CA GLY A 177 -5.17 -9.03 21.55
C GLY A 177 -4.51 -8.60 20.25
N THR A 178 -4.48 -7.31 19.93
CA THR A 178 -3.96 -6.79 18.65
C THR A 178 -2.50 -6.36 18.67
N ARG A 179 -1.67 -6.93 19.55
CA ARG A 179 -0.23 -6.68 19.46
C ARG A 179 0.34 -7.48 18.29
N PRO A 180 0.95 -6.82 17.29
CA PRO A 180 1.61 -7.53 16.20
C PRO A 180 2.58 -8.57 16.76
N ALA A 181 2.65 -9.74 16.12
CA ALA A 181 3.69 -10.71 16.44
C ALA A 181 5.06 -10.02 16.31
N PRO A 182 6.07 -10.42 17.15
CA PRO A 182 7.41 -9.87 17.01
C PRO A 182 7.90 -10.06 15.57
N GLN A 183 8.16 -8.95 14.89
CA GLN A 183 8.73 -9.02 13.54
C GLN A 183 10.19 -9.49 13.60
N PRO A 184 10.68 -10.22 12.58
CA PRO A 184 12.09 -10.50 12.44
C PRO A 184 12.92 -9.21 12.56
N ALA A 185 14.05 -9.26 13.29
CA ALA A 185 14.87 -8.08 13.56
C ALA A 185 15.26 -7.33 12.28
N ALA A 186 15.62 -8.05 11.21
CA ALA A 186 15.97 -7.46 9.92
C ALA A 186 14.81 -6.66 9.30
N ARG A 187 13.56 -7.12 9.40
CA ARG A 187 12.37 -6.39 8.92
C ARG A 187 12.15 -5.12 9.74
N ALA A 188 12.31 -5.21 11.07
CA ALA A 188 12.18 -4.05 11.94
C ALA A 188 13.25 -2.99 11.66
N GLU A 189 14.50 -3.40 11.43
CA GLU A 189 15.60 -2.52 11.06
C GLU A 189 15.36 -1.83 9.71
N GLN A 190 14.91 -2.58 8.70
CA GLN A 190 14.55 -2.00 7.39
C GLN A 190 13.42 -0.97 7.52
N SER A 191 12.35 -1.30 8.26
CA SER A 191 11.25 -0.37 8.50
C SER A 191 11.70 0.90 9.20
N ALA A 192 12.58 0.78 10.20
CA ALA A 192 13.14 1.94 10.90
C ALA A 192 14.02 2.80 9.97
N ALA A 193 14.82 2.18 9.11
CA ALA A 193 15.64 2.88 8.11
C ALA A 193 14.81 3.62 7.06
N ASN A 194 13.66 3.04 6.65
CA ASN A 194 12.76 3.65 5.67
C ASN A 194 11.91 4.80 6.24
N LEU A 195 11.78 4.88 7.57
CA LEU A 195 10.84 5.81 8.23
C LEU A 195 11.07 7.29 7.89
N PRO A 196 12.30 7.84 7.87
CA PRO A 196 12.53 9.24 7.49
C PRO A 196 12.07 9.53 6.05
N TYR A 197 12.35 8.61 5.12
CA TYR A 197 11.95 8.74 3.73
C TYR A 197 10.42 8.67 3.60
N PHE A 198 9.77 7.72 4.26
CA PHE A 198 8.33 7.59 4.26
C PHE A 198 7.63 8.85 4.77
N VAL A 199 8.02 9.37 5.94
CA VAL A 199 7.38 10.55 6.55
C VAL A 199 7.67 11.81 5.75
N GLY A 200 8.92 12.00 5.27
CA GLY A 200 9.32 13.21 4.59
C GLY A 200 9.01 13.26 3.09
N ARG A 201 8.87 12.11 2.42
CA ARG A 201 8.74 12.06 0.95
C ARG A 201 7.42 11.42 0.48
N ILE A 202 6.93 10.40 1.19
CA ILE A 202 5.74 9.64 0.76
C ILE A 202 4.45 10.22 1.36
N VAL A 203 4.36 10.35 2.69
CA VAL A 203 3.14 10.78 3.38
C VAL A 203 2.55 12.06 2.78
N PRO A 204 3.28 13.19 2.66
CA PRO A 204 2.70 14.44 2.19
C PRO A 204 2.22 14.40 0.73
N ARG A 205 2.85 13.55 -0.09
CA ARG A 205 2.58 13.48 -1.54
C ARG A 205 1.51 12.45 -1.89
N PHE A 206 1.57 11.27 -1.25
CA PHE A 206 0.68 10.17 -1.57
C PHE A 206 -0.71 10.38 -1.00
N MET A 207 -0.81 10.84 0.25
CA MET A 207 -2.12 11.12 0.83
C MET A 207 -2.83 12.31 0.17
N ALA A 208 -2.08 13.26 -0.39
CA ALA A 208 -2.61 14.36 -1.19
C ALA A 208 -2.89 13.99 -2.67
N TYR A 209 -2.75 12.72 -3.04
CA TYR A 209 -3.09 12.26 -4.39
C TYR A 209 -4.61 12.21 -4.57
N ALA A 210 -5.10 12.89 -5.63
CA ALA A 210 -6.51 12.84 -6.03
C ALA A 210 -6.70 11.76 -7.10
N PRO A 211 -7.43 10.66 -6.81
CA PRO A 211 -7.70 9.63 -7.80
C PRO A 211 -8.71 10.13 -8.86
N ASP A 212 -8.61 9.59 -10.06
CA ASP A 212 -9.62 9.80 -11.12
C ASP A 212 -10.86 8.94 -10.81
N VAL A 213 -11.75 9.48 -9.97
CA VAL A 213 -12.97 8.78 -9.52
C VAL A 213 -13.91 8.44 -10.67
N PRO A 214 -14.16 9.32 -11.67
CA PRO A 214 -14.92 8.95 -12.85
C PRO A 214 -14.33 7.74 -13.59
N ARG A 215 -13.02 7.72 -13.77
CA ARG A 215 -12.33 6.60 -14.43
C ARG A 215 -12.39 5.32 -13.59
N LEU A 216 -12.30 5.41 -12.26
CA LEU A 216 -12.48 4.27 -11.37
C LEU A 216 -13.91 3.70 -11.44
N ALA A 217 -14.92 4.53 -11.62
CA ALA A 217 -16.31 4.08 -11.75
C ALA A 217 -16.50 3.21 -13.02
N GLU A 218 -15.79 3.51 -14.11
CA GLU A 218 -15.80 2.69 -15.33
C GLU A 218 -15.17 1.29 -15.15
N MET A 219 -14.38 1.12 -14.09
CA MET A 219 -13.62 -0.10 -13.79
C MET A 219 -13.94 -0.68 -12.41
N SER A 220 -15.09 -0.30 -11.86
CA SER A 220 -15.51 -0.70 -10.51
C SER A 220 -15.66 -2.22 -10.36
N ASP A 221 -15.94 -2.94 -11.43
CA ASP A 221 -15.98 -4.40 -11.50
C ASP A 221 -14.60 -5.07 -11.26
N ARG A 222 -13.52 -4.34 -11.46
CA ARG A 222 -12.13 -4.79 -11.24
C ARG A 222 -11.48 -4.25 -9.98
N LEU A 223 -12.19 -3.40 -9.23
CA LEU A 223 -11.69 -2.77 -8.01
C LEU A 223 -12.40 -3.33 -6.78
N VAL A 224 -11.66 -3.97 -5.90
CA VAL A 224 -12.10 -4.34 -4.55
C VAL A 224 -11.51 -3.33 -3.58
N LEU A 225 -12.37 -2.50 -3.00
CA LEU A 225 -11.98 -1.64 -1.88
C LEU A 225 -12.11 -2.44 -0.58
N ALA A 226 -11.07 -2.41 0.24
CA ALA A 226 -11.00 -3.20 1.46
C ALA A 226 -10.66 -2.33 2.67
N GLY A 227 -11.21 -2.70 3.83
CA GLY A 227 -10.95 -2.06 5.12
C GLY A 227 -10.86 -3.08 6.23
N GLY A 228 -10.04 -2.81 7.24
CA GLY A 228 -9.91 -3.66 8.42
C GLY A 228 -11.15 -3.59 9.32
N GLU A 229 -11.55 -4.72 9.91
CA GLU A 229 -12.67 -4.78 10.83
C GLU A 229 -12.46 -3.91 12.07
N ASP A 230 -11.21 -3.82 12.54
CA ASP A 230 -10.84 -3.10 13.77
C ASP A 230 -10.48 -1.62 13.53
N SER A 231 -10.33 -1.19 12.27
CA SER A 231 -10.01 0.21 11.92
C SER A 231 -11.23 1.04 11.47
N ARG A 232 -12.44 0.54 11.69
CA ARG A 232 -13.68 1.25 11.33
C ARG A 232 -13.72 2.66 11.93
N GLY A 233 -13.90 3.66 11.05
CA GLY A 233 -13.94 5.07 11.46
C GLY A 233 -12.56 5.74 11.55
N GLU A 234 -11.47 5.01 11.59
CA GLU A 234 -10.12 5.58 11.57
C GLU A 234 -9.79 6.19 10.18
N LEU A 235 -8.84 7.12 10.16
CA LEU A 235 -8.50 7.83 8.91
C LEU A 235 -8.12 6.89 7.76
N PRO A 236 -7.31 5.83 7.92
CA PRO A 236 -6.96 4.94 6.81
C PRO A 236 -8.17 4.18 6.21
N TYR A 237 -9.18 3.85 7.03
CA TYR A 237 -10.39 3.16 6.62
C TYR A 237 -11.36 4.09 5.86
N ARG A 238 -11.50 5.35 6.30
CA ARG A 238 -12.52 6.29 5.82
C ARG A 238 -12.51 6.51 4.30
N PRO A 239 -11.35 6.74 3.63
CA PRO A 239 -11.33 6.91 2.18
C PRO A 239 -11.81 5.69 1.39
N ALA A 240 -11.46 4.47 1.85
CA ALA A 240 -11.93 3.25 1.22
C ALA A 240 -13.46 3.12 1.33
N ALA A 241 -14.02 3.37 2.50
CA ALA A 241 -15.47 3.34 2.74
C ALA A 241 -16.21 4.39 1.90
N PHE A 242 -15.70 5.62 1.88
CA PHE A 242 -16.29 6.71 1.10
C PHE A 242 -16.26 6.46 -0.41
N LEU A 243 -15.13 5.92 -0.92
CA LEU A 243 -15.03 5.53 -2.33
C LEU A 243 -15.97 4.37 -2.66
N ALA A 244 -16.10 3.37 -1.79
CA ALA A 244 -17.00 2.25 -2.01
C ALA A 244 -18.45 2.72 -2.14
N GLU A 245 -18.91 3.59 -1.24
CA GLU A 245 -20.23 4.22 -1.32
C GLU A 245 -20.40 5.01 -2.62
N ARG A 246 -19.42 5.85 -2.97
CA ARG A 246 -19.48 6.71 -4.17
C ARG A 246 -19.47 5.92 -5.47
N LEU A 247 -18.78 4.80 -5.52
CA LEU A 247 -18.71 3.91 -6.69
C LEU A 247 -19.86 2.88 -6.73
N GLY A 248 -20.67 2.80 -5.67
CA GLY A 248 -21.75 1.82 -5.56
C GLY A 248 -21.25 0.38 -5.45
N VAL A 249 -20.06 0.17 -4.88
CA VAL A 249 -19.49 -1.16 -4.65
C VAL A 249 -19.45 -1.50 -3.17
N GLU A 250 -19.38 -2.78 -2.85
CA GLU A 250 -19.26 -3.23 -1.47
C GLU A 250 -17.83 -2.98 -0.95
N LEU A 251 -17.71 -2.42 0.28
CA LEU A 251 -16.46 -2.41 1.01
C LEU A 251 -16.22 -3.77 1.63
N ARG A 252 -15.17 -4.45 1.20
CA ARG A 252 -14.81 -5.75 1.74
C ARG A 252 -14.05 -5.61 3.06
N HIS A 253 -14.52 -6.29 4.11
CA HIS A 253 -13.86 -6.27 5.41
C HIS A 253 -12.81 -7.39 5.50
N PHE A 254 -11.64 -7.02 6.01
CA PHE A 254 -10.51 -7.89 6.25
C PHE A 254 -10.23 -8.02 7.74
N PRO A 255 -9.74 -9.17 8.21
CA PRO A 255 -9.38 -9.39 9.61
C PRO A 255 -8.36 -8.38 10.13
N GLY A 256 -8.53 -7.94 11.37
CA GLY A 256 -7.69 -6.93 12.01
C GLY A 256 -8.00 -5.51 11.57
N GLY A 257 -7.08 -4.60 11.81
CA GLY A 257 -7.17 -3.19 11.40
C GLY A 257 -6.26 -2.86 10.23
N HIS A 258 -5.75 -1.61 10.21
CA HIS A 258 -4.84 -1.13 9.16
C HIS A 258 -3.61 -2.02 8.93
N VAL A 259 -3.11 -2.65 9.97
CA VAL A 259 -1.99 -3.60 9.93
C VAL A 259 -2.43 -5.07 10.01
N GLY A 260 -3.67 -5.37 9.60
CA GLY A 260 -4.27 -6.71 9.62
C GLY A 260 -3.41 -7.78 8.93
N LEU A 261 -2.75 -7.40 7.85
CA LEU A 261 -1.77 -8.26 7.15
C LEU A 261 -0.69 -8.84 8.08
N THR A 262 -0.27 -8.08 9.10
CA THR A 262 0.78 -8.48 10.05
C THR A 262 0.20 -9.11 11.33
N THR A 263 -0.98 -8.65 11.76
CA THR A 263 -1.60 -9.11 13.01
C THR A 263 -2.43 -10.40 12.83
N HIS A 264 -2.98 -10.63 11.63
CA HIS A 264 -3.85 -11.75 11.28
C HIS A 264 -3.47 -12.36 9.92
N PRO A 265 -2.19 -12.74 9.69
CA PRO A 265 -1.68 -13.07 8.35
C PRO A 265 -2.42 -14.23 7.70
N VAL A 266 -2.81 -15.25 8.46
CA VAL A 266 -3.48 -16.45 7.92
C VAL A 266 -4.88 -16.12 7.42
N GLU A 267 -5.69 -15.49 8.26
CA GLU A 267 -7.06 -15.10 7.94
C GLU A 267 -7.08 -14.01 6.88
N PHE A 268 -6.17 -13.05 6.96
CA PHE A 268 -5.99 -11.99 5.96
C PHE A 268 -5.63 -12.59 4.59
N GLY A 269 -4.68 -13.52 4.54
CA GLY A 269 -4.28 -14.22 3.31
C GLY A 269 -5.43 -14.99 2.67
N ALA A 270 -6.26 -15.67 3.48
CA ALA A 270 -7.45 -16.35 3.00
C ALA A 270 -8.48 -15.38 2.41
N CYS A 271 -8.75 -14.26 3.09
CA CYS A 271 -9.65 -13.22 2.62
C CYS A 271 -9.14 -12.56 1.32
N LEU A 272 -7.82 -12.30 1.24
CA LEU A 272 -7.18 -11.76 0.04
C LEU A 272 -7.32 -12.70 -1.15
N ARG A 273 -7.06 -14.00 -0.95
CA ARG A 273 -7.22 -15.01 -2.00
C ARG A 273 -8.64 -15.04 -2.56
N GLU A 274 -9.64 -14.96 -1.71
CA GLU A 274 -11.04 -14.89 -2.13
C GLU A 274 -11.32 -13.60 -2.91
N ALA A 275 -10.86 -12.44 -2.42
CA ALA A 275 -11.05 -11.16 -3.08
C ALA A 275 -10.39 -11.09 -4.46
N LEU A 276 -9.31 -11.84 -4.68
CA LEU A 276 -8.61 -11.92 -5.97
C LEU A 276 -9.32 -12.83 -6.99
N ARG A 277 -10.19 -13.75 -6.54
CA ARG A 277 -10.91 -14.70 -7.43
C ARG A 277 -12.20 -14.11 -8.00
N THR A 278 -12.91 -13.33 -7.22
CA THR A 278 -14.21 -12.72 -7.58
C THR A 278 -14.05 -11.48 -8.43
#